data_3e306d7946acebc9e9a1a228a175a10a
#
_entry.id   3e306d7946acebc9e9a1a228a175a10a
#
_cell.length_a   1.000
_cell.length_b   1.000
_cell.length_c   1.000
_cell.angle_alpha   90.00
_cell.angle_beta   90.00
_cell.angle_gamma   90.00
#
_symmetry.space_group_name_H-M   'P 1'
#
loop_
_entity.id
_entity.type
_entity.pdbx_description
1 polymer ?
#
loop_
_entity_poly.entity_id
_entity_poly.type
_entity_poly.pdbx_seq_one_letter_code
_entity_poly.pdbx_strand_id
1 'polypeptide(L)'
;MSNQKYIDIPCTVQIIGNIFNNPKLLSNDEKYKFREEDFPSSFHKIVFGCLYNLYQLGAKEFSLETINDYLSTRPKAYAEYKVNKGDEYLLNCKEMAKPSTMNYYYSRLKKMTLLRAYSDLGMDLSWLYDPDNIFDSKKKQEQEDFLDNASLEEIADLINAKIDDIKVQYVAQTETSGRKLGDGVNELLASLEASPAYGYPFYTKFMNLITRGARLGTFYLRSAPSGVGKSRSMVADCCYWGCDQMYSLEENKWVSIGAPQPTLYIATEQEIDEITTMALSFLSGVSEEHILKNEYFAGEKERIAKASMILRNGLVYFECIPNFGIVDIENIIKTHVRENKVQYVAFDYIHSSAKILTEIGGKSAVKTLREDNILFLLSSALKDLTVKYGIFILSSTQLNSSYHESDTPDEALLRGSKAIADRLDFGSILLDITPEDKEKLEPFIKKNGLPMPTMKLSIYKNRGNKYRACYLWILANKDCCRFDGIFMTTWNYEYIEAEDIKIKVKESSAF
;
A
#
# COMPACT_ATOMS: atom_id res chain seq x y z
N MET A 1 17.45 33.22 -1.46
CA MET A 1 16.31 34.19 -1.47
C MET A 1 15.06 33.37 -1.69
N SER A 2 14.14 33.31 -0.70
CA SER A 2 12.90 32.56 -0.88
C SER A 2 12.10 33.19 -2.01
N ASN A 3 11.71 32.37 -2.96
CA ASN A 3 10.90 32.77 -4.11
C ASN A 3 9.55 33.24 -3.60
N GLN A 4 9.28 34.56 -3.59
CA GLN A 4 8.01 35.15 -3.12
C GLN A 4 6.86 34.96 -4.13
N LYS A 5 7.00 34.03 -5.05
CA LYS A 5 5.97 33.67 -6.03
C LYS A 5 4.86 32.83 -5.38
N TYR A 6 3.68 32.92 -5.89
CA TYR A 6 2.48 32.17 -5.41
C TYR A 6 2.01 32.58 -4.01
N ILE A 7 2.02 33.89 -3.73
CA ILE A 7 1.48 34.49 -2.51
C ILE A 7 0.13 35.10 -2.82
N ASP A 8 -0.90 34.69 -2.10
CA ASP A 8 -2.26 35.26 -2.16
C ASP A 8 -2.55 35.94 -0.81
N ILE A 9 -2.31 37.26 -0.74
CA ILE A 9 -2.54 38.03 0.48
C ILE A 9 -4.00 38.09 0.85
N PRO A 10 -4.96 38.36 -0.07
CA PRO A 10 -6.38 38.29 0.23
C PRO A 10 -6.81 36.95 0.86
N CYS A 11 -6.32 35.84 0.33
CA CYS A 11 -6.57 34.50 0.86
C CYS A 11 -6.05 34.39 2.31
N THR A 12 -4.79 34.80 2.55
CA THR A 12 -4.18 34.74 3.87
C THR A 12 -4.95 35.57 4.91
N VAL A 13 -5.39 36.79 4.53
CA VAL A 13 -6.19 37.67 5.38
C VAL A 13 -7.51 37.01 5.78
N GLN A 14 -8.22 36.41 4.80
CA GLN A 14 -9.48 35.73 5.05
C GLN A 14 -9.31 34.54 6.00
N ILE A 15 -8.27 33.73 5.80
CA ILE A 15 -7.99 32.55 6.65
C ILE A 15 -7.64 32.96 8.06
N ILE A 16 -6.69 33.89 8.24
CA ILE A 16 -6.28 34.36 9.57
C ILE A 16 -7.45 35.01 10.31
N GLY A 17 -8.26 35.80 9.61
CA GLY A 17 -9.43 36.45 10.21
C GLY A 17 -10.51 35.45 10.63
N ASN A 18 -10.76 34.43 9.82
CA ASN A 18 -11.71 33.36 10.18
C ASN A 18 -11.20 32.53 11.37
N ILE A 19 -9.89 32.23 11.43
CA ILE A 19 -9.25 31.55 12.58
C ILE A 19 -9.38 32.45 13.84
N PHE A 20 -9.13 33.75 13.72
CA PHE A 20 -9.23 34.69 14.84
C PHE A 20 -10.66 34.74 15.39
N ASN A 21 -11.65 34.75 14.50
CA ASN A 21 -13.08 34.78 14.88
C ASN A 21 -13.59 33.44 15.42
N ASN A 22 -13.01 32.31 14.97
CA ASN A 22 -13.41 30.99 15.37
C ASN A 22 -12.17 30.07 15.59
N PRO A 23 -11.60 30.08 16.80
CA PRO A 23 -10.42 29.24 17.12
C PRO A 23 -10.60 27.74 16.89
N LYS A 24 -11.85 27.23 16.91
CA LYS A 24 -12.14 25.81 16.66
C LYS A 24 -11.71 25.33 15.27
N LEU A 25 -11.51 26.24 14.32
CA LEU A 25 -10.94 25.90 13.01
C LEU A 25 -9.51 25.33 13.10
N LEU A 26 -8.85 25.51 14.25
CA LEU A 26 -7.50 24.97 14.54
C LEU A 26 -7.52 23.58 15.16
N SER A 27 -8.69 22.95 15.33
CA SER A 27 -8.79 21.57 15.85
C SER A 27 -8.06 20.54 14.99
N ASN A 28 -7.68 20.91 13.75
CA ASN A 28 -7.06 20.02 12.75
C ASN A 28 -7.90 18.75 12.53
N ASP A 29 -9.22 18.91 12.56
CA ASP A 29 -10.15 17.86 12.23
C ASP A 29 -10.05 17.45 10.73
N GLU A 30 -10.93 16.54 10.29
CA GLU A 30 -10.91 16.05 8.90
C GLU A 30 -11.11 17.15 7.86
N LYS A 31 -11.74 18.27 8.23
CA LYS A 31 -12.12 19.33 7.28
C LYS A 31 -11.01 20.35 7.02
N TYR A 32 -10.29 20.79 8.07
CA TYR A 32 -9.28 21.83 7.96
C TYR A 32 -7.99 21.39 8.66
N LYS A 33 -6.91 21.25 7.88
CA LYS A 33 -5.56 20.92 8.38
C LYS A 33 -4.59 22.03 7.97
N PHE A 34 -4.21 22.87 8.92
CA PHE A 34 -3.26 23.95 8.67
C PHE A 34 -1.84 23.55 9.05
N ARG A 35 -0.88 24.03 8.26
CA ARG A 35 0.55 23.86 8.48
C ARG A 35 1.24 25.23 8.42
N GLU A 36 2.43 25.34 8.96
CA GLU A 36 3.24 26.56 8.91
C GLU A 36 3.54 26.99 7.45
N GLU A 37 3.78 26.01 6.58
CA GLU A 37 4.08 26.22 5.15
C GLU A 37 2.91 26.84 4.37
N ASP A 38 1.70 26.76 4.89
CA ASP A 38 0.54 27.40 4.27
C ASP A 38 0.65 28.92 4.29
N PHE A 39 1.44 29.49 5.19
CA PHE A 39 1.58 30.93 5.38
C PHE A 39 2.86 31.46 4.74
N PRO A 40 2.74 32.43 3.80
CA PRO A 40 3.81 32.71 2.84
C PRO A 40 5.02 33.47 3.42
N SER A 41 4.84 34.32 4.42
CA SER A 41 5.92 35.14 4.98
C SER A 41 6.20 34.79 6.42
N SER A 42 7.40 35.16 6.92
CA SER A 42 7.78 35.03 8.33
C SER A 42 6.75 35.69 9.27
N PHE A 43 6.29 36.88 8.92
CA PHE A 43 5.24 37.55 9.68
C PHE A 43 3.94 36.75 9.76
N HIS A 44 3.46 36.21 8.62
CA HIS A 44 2.22 35.39 8.60
C HIS A 44 2.39 34.09 9.38
N LYS A 45 3.58 33.47 9.32
CA LYS A 45 3.92 32.28 10.13
C LYS A 45 3.91 32.58 11.62
N ILE A 46 4.45 33.74 12.02
CA ILE A 46 4.43 34.20 13.44
C ILE A 46 2.97 34.37 13.89
N VAL A 47 2.14 35.06 13.09
CA VAL A 47 0.75 35.30 13.43
C VAL A 47 0.00 33.95 13.55
N PHE A 48 0.10 33.08 12.55
CA PHE A 48 -0.54 31.77 12.58
C PHE A 48 -0.03 30.93 13.75
N GLY A 49 1.28 30.83 13.93
CA GLY A 49 1.90 30.04 14.99
C GLY A 49 1.48 30.52 16.38
N CYS A 50 1.30 31.85 16.56
CA CYS A 50 0.76 32.41 17.80
C CYS A 50 -0.67 31.94 18.05
N LEU A 51 -1.57 32.10 17.09
CA LEU A 51 -2.98 31.66 17.20
C LEU A 51 -3.06 30.15 17.44
N TYR A 52 -2.30 29.37 16.69
CA TYR A 52 -2.26 27.90 16.83
C TYR A 52 -1.81 27.48 18.22
N ASN A 53 -0.71 28.02 18.72
CA ASN A 53 -0.19 27.66 20.03
C ASN A 53 -1.10 28.15 21.18
N LEU A 54 -1.73 29.32 21.07
CA LEU A 54 -2.73 29.77 22.04
C LEU A 54 -3.94 28.82 22.08
N TYR A 55 -4.40 28.35 20.91
CA TYR A 55 -5.46 27.36 20.85
C TYR A 55 -5.05 26.04 21.53
N GLN A 56 -3.83 25.54 21.28
CA GLN A 56 -3.31 24.33 21.93
C GLN A 56 -3.19 24.49 23.46
N LEU A 57 -2.94 25.71 23.94
CA LEU A 57 -2.95 26.05 25.37
C LEU A 57 -4.37 26.19 25.96
N GLY A 58 -5.41 25.97 25.16
CA GLY A 58 -6.78 25.95 25.60
C GLY A 58 -7.56 27.26 25.41
N ALA A 59 -7.01 28.24 24.68
CA ALA A 59 -7.71 29.50 24.40
C ALA A 59 -8.97 29.21 23.55
N LYS A 60 -10.13 29.61 24.04
CA LYS A 60 -11.42 29.48 23.34
C LYS A 60 -11.76 30.71 22.49
N GLU A 61 -11.12 31.82 22.80
CA GLU A 61 -11.24 33.10 22.10
C GLU A 61 -9.85 33.75 22.03
N PHE A 62 -9.61 34.57 21.02
CA PHE A 62 -8.38 35.34 20.87
C PHE A 62 -8.63 36.80 21.15
N SER A 63 -7.75 37.40 21.95
CA SER A 63 -7.68 38.85 22.17
C SER A 63 -6.28 39.37 21.81
N LEU A 64 -6.19 40.64 21.45
CA LEU A 64 -4.88 41.28 21.19
C LEU A 64 -3.96 41.26 22.42
N GLU A 65 -4.53 41.35 23.61
CA GLU A 65 -3.80 41.29 24.88
C GLU A 65 -3.11 39.92 25.02
N THR A 66 -3.87 38.81 24.91
CA THR A 66 -3.32 37.44 25.01
C THR A 66 -2.27 37.13 23.94
N ILE A 67 -2.43 37.68 22.73
CA ILE A 67 -1.46 37.55 21.64
C ILE A 67 -0.18 38.29 21.94
N ASN A 68 -0.29 39.53 22.39
CA ASN A 68 0.87 40.33 22.77
C ASN A 68 1.62 39.71 23.97
N ASP A 69 0.91 39.25 25.00
CA ASP A 69 1.50 38.55 26.14
C ASP A 69 2.28 37.32 25.70
N TYR A 70 1.64 36.47 24.84
CA TYR A 70 2.28 35.27 24.32
C TYR A 70 3.52 35.59 23.49
N LEU A 71 3.46 36.58 22.60
CA LEU A 71 4.60 36.96 21.76
C LEU A 71 5.69 37.69 22.52
N SER A 72 5.36 38.44 23.62
CA SER A 72 6.35 39.14 24.43
C SER A 72 7.41 38.22 25.02
N THR A 73 7.07 36.93 25.25
CA THR A 73 8.03 35.92 25.71
C THR A 73 8.98 35.44 24.62
N ARG A 74 8.82 35.92 23.36
CA ARG A 74 9.59 35.55 22.17
C ARG A 74 10.12 36.79 21.44
N PRO A 75 11.21 37.42 21.92
CA PRO A 75 11.62 38.77 21.50
C PRO A 75 11.76 38.97 19.98
N LYS A 76 12.32 38.00 19.27
CA LYS A 76 12.48 38.10 17.80
C LYS A 76 11.14 38.13 17.07
N ALA A 77 10.24 37.20 17.40
CA ALA A 77 8.92 37.11 16.80
C ALA A 77 8.07 38.35 17.17
N TYR A 78 8.17 38.81 18.41
CA TYR A 78 7.46 40.00 18.84
C TYR A 78 7.94 41.27 18.13
N ALA A 79 9.26 41.44 17.94
CA ALA A 79 9.79 42.55 17.16
C ALA A 79 9.27 42.58 15.72
N GLU A 80 9.28 41.43 15.05
CA GLU A 80 8.75 41.31 13.68
C GLU A 80 7.23 41.57 13.64
N TYR A 81 6.48 41.06 14.60
CA TYR A 81 5.05 41.34 14.75
C TYR A 81 4.76 42.84 14.90
N LYS A 82 5.53 43.53 15.73
CA LYS A 82 5.34 44.98 15.92
C LYS A 82 5.78 45.82 14.72
N VAL A 83 6.86 45.49 14.06
CA VAL A 83 7.31 46.16 12.83
C VAL A 83 6.25 46.08 11.73
N ASN A 84 5.56 44.95 11.64
CA ASN A 84 4.49 44.74 10.66
C ASN A 84 3.10 45.16 11.15
N LYS A 85 3.01 45.93 12.26
CA LYS A 85 1.76 46.41 12.84
C LYS A 85 0.75 45.27 13.09
N GLY A 86 1.19 44.21 13.72
CA GLY A 86 0.44 42.98 13.88
C GLY A 86 -0.97 43.14 14.48
N ASP A 87 -1.13 44.08 15.43
CA ASP A 87 -2.43 44.38 16.06
C ASP A 87 -3.42 44.95 15.02
N GLU A 88 -2.98 45.96 14.22
CA GLU A 88 -3.81 46.54 13.15
C GLU A 88 -4.14 45.47 12.08
N TYR A 89 -3.14 44.65 11.72
CA TYR A 89 -3.31 43.58 10.75
C TYR A 89 -4.37 42.56 11.21
N LEU A 90 -4.32 42.10 12.46
CA LEU A 90 -5.28 41.14 12.99
C LEU A 90 -6.68 41.72 13.10
N LEU A 91 -6.83 42.99 13.49
CA LEU A 91 -8.14 43.65 13.50
C LEU A 91 -8.74 43.75 12.08
N ASN A 92 -7.93 44.14 11.11
CA ASN A 92 -8.36 44.17 9.71
C ASN A 92 -8.76 42.78 9.21
N CYS A 93 -7.96 41.75 9.52
CA CYS A 93 -8.30 40.36 9.18
C CYS A 93 -9.64 39.94 9.80
N LYS A 94 -9.85 40.27 11.08
CA LYS A 94 -11.08 39.99 11.83
C LYS A 94 -12.32 40.60 11.16
N GLU A 95 -12.22 41.86 10.76
CA GLU A 95 -13.34 42.60 10.13
C GLU A 95 -13.62 42.11 8.71
N MET A 96 -12.59 41.80 7.95
CA MET A 96 -12.71 41.34 6.55
C MET A 96 -13.16 39.87 6.42
N ALA A 97 -13.02 39.09 7.46
CA ALA A 97 -13.28 37.63 7.41
C ALA A 97 -14.75 37.31 7.20
N LYS A 98 -15.03 36.45 6.23
CA LYS A 98 -16.39 35.96 5.92
C LYS A 98 -16.42 34.43 6.11
N PRO A 99 -17.14 33.93 7.12
CA PRO A 99 -17.25 32.47 7.36
C PRO A 99 -17.80 31.69 6.16
N SER A 100 -18.69 32.30 5.36
CA SER A 100 -19.28 31.66 4.18
C SER A 100 -18.27 31.34 3.07
N THR A 101 -17.14 32.06 3.01
CA THR A 101 -16.09 31.86 2.00
C THR A 101 -14.91 31.04 2.49
N MET A 102 -14.98 30.52 3.72
CA MET A 102 -13.87 29.80 4.35
C MET A 102 -13.38 28.59 3.55
N ASN A 103 -14.30 27.77 3.01
CA ASN A 103 -13.95 26.60 2.22
C ASN A 103 -13.19 26.99 0.94
N TYR A 104 -13.61 28.03 0.25
CA TYR A 104 -12.97 28.55 -0.95
C TYR A 104 -11.54 28.99 -0.64
N TYR A 105 -11.34 29.84 0.36
CA TYR A 105 -10.01 30.35 0.71
C TYR A 105 -9.11 29.27 1.28
N TYR A 106 -9.66 28.30 2.01
CA TYR A 106 -8.85 27.16 2.46
C TYR A 106 -8.34 26.32 1.30
N SER A 107 -9.20 25.98 0.33
CA SER A 107 -8.78 25.28 -0.89
C SER A 107 -7.71 26.07 -1.64
N ARG A 108 -7.91 27.36 -1.84
CA ARG A 108 -6.98 28.25 -2.52
C ARG A 108 -5.64 28.34 -1.78
N LEU A 109 -5.65 28.46 -0.45
CA LEU A 109 -4.43 28.44 0.38
C LEU A 109 -3.60 27.18 0.13
N LYS A 110 -4.25 26.02 0.13
CA LYS A 110 -3.56 24.74 -0.11
C LYS A 110 -2.99 24.63 -1.52
N LYS A 111 -3.71 25.12 -2.54
CA LYS A 111 -3.22 25.19 -3.91
C LYS A 111 -1.98 26.07 -4.03
N MET A 112 -2.01 27.27 -3.42
CA MET A 112 -0.85 28.17 -3.37
C MET A 112 0.34 27.53 -2.64
N THR A 113 0.10 26.81 -1.54
CA THR A 113 1.15 26.08 -0.82
C THR A 113 1.77 25.00 -1.70
N LEU A 114 0.96 24.24 -2.43
CA LEU A 114 1.44 23.22 -3.36
C LEU A 114 2.31 23.83 -4.47
N LEU A 115 1.86 24.93 -5.09
CA LEU A 115 2.63 25.63 -6.13
C LEU A 115 3.96 26.18 -5.58
N ARG A 116 3.98 26.74 -4.36
CA ARG A 116 5.22 27.16 -3.70
C ARG A 116 6.17 26.00 -3.49
N ALA A 117 5.68 24.86 -2.99
CA ALA A 117 6.52 23.69 -2.75
C ALA A 117 7.22 23.20 -4.02
N TYR A 118 6.54 23.16 -5.15
CA TYR A 118 7.16 22.82 -6.43
C TYR A 118 8.10 23.91 -6.95
N SER A 119 7.75 25.19 -6.77
CA SER A 119 8.59 26.31 -7.17
C SER A 119 9.89 26.37 -6.36
N ASP A 120 9.86 26.03 -5.07
CA ASP A 120 11.04 25.94 -4.19
C ASP A 120 12.00 24.82 -4.61
N LEU A 121 11.50 23.79 -5.34
CA LEU A 121 12.33 22.79 -6.01
C LEU A 121 12.96 23.30 -7.33
N GLY A 122 12.72 24.57 -7.67
CA GLY A 122 13.25 25.18 -8.90
C GLY A 122 12.39 25.01 -10.15
N MET A 123 11.14 24.54 -10.00
CA MET A 123 10.23 24.37 -11.13
C MET A 123 9.58 25.70 -11.53
N ASP A 124 9.60 26.03 -12.83
CA ASP A 124 8.80 27.11 -13.38
C ASP A 124 7.37 26.61 -13.65
N LEU A 125 6.41 27.17 -12.90
CA LEU A 125 4.99 26.83 -13.02
C LEU A 125 4.17 27.95 -13.70
N SER A 126 4.81 28.95 -14.32
CA SER A 126 4.14 30.08 -15.00
C SER A 126 3.22 29.63 -16.15
N TRP A 127 3.44 28.42 -16.69
CA TRP A 127 2.55 27.80 -17.67
C TRP A 127 1.21 27.36 -17.06
N LEU A 128 1.17 27.02 -15.77
CA LEU A 128 -0.02 26.58 -15.06
C LEU A 128 -0.72 27.77 -14.39
N TYR A 129 0.04 28.58 -13.64
CA TYR A 129 -0.44 29.77 -12.95
C TYR A 129 0.69 30.81 -12.83
N ASP A 130 0.47 31.98 -13.40
CA ASP A 130 1.43 33.10 -13.33
C ASP A 130 0.80 34.30 -12.63
N PRO A 131 1.07 34.50 -11.30
CA PRO A 131 0.52 35.63 -10.56
C PRO A 131 1.03 36.98 -11.08
N ASP A 132 2.20 37.02 -11.72
CA ASP A 132 2.85 38.23 -12.20
C ASP A 132 2.45 38.61 -13.64
N ASN A 133 1.58 37.82 -14.29
CA ASN A 133 1.11 38.11 -15.63
C ASN A 133 0.16 39.33 -15.63
N ILE A 134 0.68 40.45 -16.12
CA ILE A 134 -0.08 41.71 -16.27
C ILE A 134 -0.39 42.05 -17.72
N PHE A 135 0.21 41.33 -18.69
CA PHE A 135 0.14 41.67 -20.13
C PHE A 135 -0.96 40.90 -20.88
N ASP A 136 -1.29 39.70 -20.43
CA ASP A 136 -2.32 38.84 -21.04
C ASP A 136 -3.44 38.57 -20.06
N SER A 137 -4.43 39.48 -20.06
CA SER A 137 -5.59 39.38 -19.17
C SER A 137 -6.47 38.15 -19.45
N LYS A 138 -6.51 37.68 -20.70
CA LYS A 138 -7.28 36.49 -21.08
C LYS A 138 -6.65 35.23 -20.50
N LYS A 139 -5.35 35.05 -20.72
CA LYS A 139 -4.59 33.94 -20.15
C LYS A 139 -4.65 33.96 -18.63
N LYS A 140 -4.52 35.13 -18.01
CA LYS A 140 -4.64 35.27 -16.55
C LYS A 140 -5.99 34.79 -16.07
N GLN A 141 -7.10 35.19 -16.72
CA GLN A 141 -8.42 34.75 -16.33
C GLN A 141 -8.60 33.24 -16.51
N GLU A 142 -8.12 32.67 -17.60
CA GLU A 142 -8.15 31.21 -17.83
C GLU A 142 -7.37 30.45 -16.74
N GLN A 143 -6.22 30.96 -16.29
CA GLN A 143 -5.42 30.37 -15.21
C GLN A 143 -6.10 30.52 -13.83
N GLU A 144 -6.75 31.64 -13.56
CA GLU A 144 -7.53 31.84 -12.33
C GLU A 144 -8.76 30.90 -12.30
N ASP A 145 -9.50 30.82 -13.39
CA ASP A 145 -10.65 29.93 -13.51
C ASP A 145 -10.24 28.45 -13.35
N PHE A 146 -9.10 28.08 -13.94
CA PHE A 146 -8.52 26.74 -13.74
C PHE A 146 -8.16 26.51 -12.28
N LEU A 147 -7.40 27.41 -11.66
CA LEU A 147 -6.96 27.29 -10.27
C LEU A 147 -8.14 27.20 -9.31
N ASP A 148 -9.19 27.97 -9.53
CA ASP A 148 -10.38 27.96 -8.68
C ASP A 148 -11.14 26.62 -8.77
N ASN A 149 -11.22 26.02 -9.94
CA ASN A 149 -12.01 24.80 -10.17
C ASN A 149 -11.21 23.50 -9.98
N ALA A 150 -9.90 23.48 -10.24
CA ALA A 150 -9.07 22.28 -10.14
C ALA A 150 -8.90 21.80 -8.69
N SER A 151 -8.83 20.51 -8.48
CA SER A 151 -8.43 19.91 -7.21
C SER A 151 -6.90 19.98 -7.00
N LEU A 152 -6.44 19.74 -5.77
CA LEU A 152 -4.99 19.60 -5.49
C LEU A 152 -4.38 18.42 -6.24
N GLU A 153 -5.13 17.34 -6.41
CA GLU A 153 -4.71 16.15 -7.14
C GLU A 153 -4.53 16.46 -8.63
N GLU A 154 -5.50 17.15 -9.26
CA GLU A 154 -5.41 17.55 -10.66
C GLU A 154 -4.22 18.48 -10.94
N ILE A 155 -3.93 19.42 -10.04
CA ILE A 155 -2.76 20.30 -10.15
C ILE A 155 -1.46 19.47 -10.07
N ALA A 156 -1.37 18.55 -9.09
CA ALA A 156 -0.21 17.69 -8.94
C ALA A 156 -0.01 16.75 -10.14
N ASP A 157 -1.10 16.20 -10.68
CA ASP A 157 -1.07 15.31 -11.85
C ASP A 157 -0.59 16.03 -13.10
N LEU A 158 -1.04 17.28 -13.33
CA LEU A 158 -0.56 18.08 -14.45
C LEU A 158 0.94 18.40 -14.34
N ILE A 159 1.43 18.70 -13.14
CA ILE A 159 2.86 18.91 -12.90
C ILE A 159 3.65 17.62 -13.12
N ASN A 160 3.15 16.49 -12.60
CA ASN A 160 3.77 15.18 -12.80
C ASN A 160 3.79 14.79 -14.29
N ALA A 161 2.72 15.05 -15.04
CA ALA A 161 2.68 14.81 -16.47
C ALA A 161 3.79 15.60 -17.21
N LYS A 162 4.03 16.86 -16.84
CA LYS A 162 5.15 17.65 -17.39
C LYS A 162 6.52 17.08 -17.06
N ILE A 163 6.68 16.56 -15.83
CA ILE A 163 7.91 15.89 -15.41
C ILE A 163 8.10 14.60 -16.21
N ASP A 164 7.03 13.86 -16.43
CA ASP A 164 7.07 12.62 -17.21
C ASP A 164 7.32 12.90 -18.71
N ASP A 165 6.80 13.98 -19.29
CA ASP A 165 7.14 14.44 -20.62
C ASP A 165 8.65 14.71 -20.76
N ILE A 166 9.25 15.39 -19.75
CA ILE A 166 10.69 15.63 -19.72
C ILE A 166 11.47 14.31 -19.61
N LYS A 167 11.02 13.39 -18.78
CA LYS A 167 11.62 12.05 -18.68
C LYS A 167 11.51 11.30 -20.00
N VAL A 168 10.34 11.34 -20.65
CA VAL A 168 10.13 10.75 -21.98
C VAL A 168 11.06 11.38 -23.00
N GLN A 169 11.26 12.69 -22.97
CA GLN A 169 12.07 13.41 -23.96
C GLN A 169 13.58 13.21 -23.75
N TYR A 170 14.07 13.13 -22.51
CA TYR A 170 15.50 13.19 -22.20
C TYR A 170 16.06 11.97 -21.49
N VAL A 171 15.23 11.20 -20.79
CA VAL A 171 15.66 10.03 -20.00
C VAL A 171 15.07 8.75 -20.58
N ALA A 172 13.81 8.78 -20.97
CA ALA A 172 13.24 7.77 -21.82
C ALA A 172 13.56 8.14 -23.30
N GLN A 173 14.79 8.03 -23.67
CA GLN A 173 14.96 7.08 -24.74
C GLN A 173 14.24 5.85 -24.24
N THR A 174 13.00 5.67 -24.67
CA THR A 174 12.40 4.37 -24.70
C THR A 174 13.41 3.57 -25.50
N GLU A 175 14.37 2.98 -24.81
CA GLU A 175 14.82 1.70 -25.24
C GLU A 175 13.53 0.88 -25.21
N THR A 176 12.71 1.04 -26.25
CA THR A 176 12.03 -0.13 -26.77
C THR A 176 13.21 -1.06 -26.90
N SER A 177 13.29 -1.99 -25.94
CA SER A 177 14.37 -2.94 -25.87
C SER A 177 14.21 -3.95 -27.00
N GLY A 178 14.16 -3.41 -28.23
CA GLY A 178 14.27 -4.15 -29.45
C GLY A 178 15.69 -4.68 -29.53
N ARG A 179 16.05 -5.55 -28.61
CA ARG A 179 17.25 -6.36 -28.71
C ARG A 179 16.98 -7.52 -29.64
N LYS A 180 17.94 -7.81 -30.51
CA LYS A 180 17.92 -9.08 -31.21
C LYS A 180 17.85 -10.21 -30.17
N LEU A 181 16.94 -11.17 -30.33
CA LEU A 181 16.69 -12.19 -29.31
C LEU A 181 17.94 -12.99 -28.91
N GLY A 182 18.94 -13.05 -29.77
CA GLY A 182 20.23 -13.68 -29.52
C GLY A 182 21.26 -12.82 -28.76
N ASP A 183 20.99 -11.53 -28.56
CA ASP A 183 21.93 -10.67 -27.86
C ASP A 183 21.89 -10.93 -26.35
N GLY A 184 23.05 -11.23 -25.73
CA GLY A 184 23.13 -11.53 -24.31
C GLY A 184 22.81 -12.99 -23.92
N VAL A 185 22.66 -13.90 -24.88
CA VAL A 185 22.34 -15.33 -24.58
C VAL A 185 23.41 -15.99 -23.73
N ASN A 186 24.70 -15.73 -24.00
CA ASN A 186 25.80 -16.35 -23.25
C ASN A 186 25.85 -15.83 -21.80
N GLU A 187 25.63 -14.53 -21.62
CA GLU A 187 25.52 -13.91 -20.30
C GLU A 187 24.33 -14.46 -19.52
N LEU A 188 23.19 -14.64 -20.19
CA LEU A 188 22.01 -15.27 -19.60
C LEU A 188 22.32 -16.71 -19.16
N LEU A 189 22.92 -17.52 -20.01
CA LEU A 189 23.25 -18.91 -19.69
C LEU A 189 24.24 -19.01 -18.53
N ALA A 190 25.30 -18.19 -18.54
CA ALA A 190 26.26 -18.11 -17.44
C ALA A 190 25.60 -17.65 -16.13
N SER A 191 24.68 -16.71 -16.20
CA SER A 191 23.89 -16.26 -15.06
C SER A 191 22.99 -17.38 -14.50
N LEU A 192 22.35 -18.17 -15.38
CA LEU A 192 21.50 -19.30 -15.00
C LEU A 192 22.28 -20.47 -14.42
N GLU A 193 23.50 -20.71 -14.91
CA GLU A 193 24.44 -21.69 -14.33
C GLU A 193 24.89 -21.29 -12.93
N ALA A 194 25.17 -20.00 -12.72
CA ALA A 194 25.56 -19.48 -11.42
C ALA A 194 24.39 -19.41 -10.42
N SER A 195 23.20 -19.08 -10.89
CA SER A 195 21.98 -18.96 -10.08
C SER A 195 20.76 -19.23 -10.93
N PRO A 196 20.13 -20.41 -10.80
CA PRO A 196 18.87 -20.71 -11.49
C PRO A 196 17.82 -19.61 -11.20
N ALA A 197 16.96 -19.31 -12.18
CA ALA A 197 15.93 -18.28 -12.11
C ALA A 197 14.79 -18.65 -11.14
N TYR A 198 15.11 -18.71 -9.85
CA TYR A 198 14.16 -18.89 -8.76
C TYR A 198 13.83 -17.55 -8.11
N GLY A 199 12.56 -17.39 -7.69
CA GLY A 199 12.15 -16.33 -6.80
C GLY A 199 12.48 -16.66 -5.34
N TYR A 200 12.17 -15.71 -4.43
CA TYR A 200 12.30 -15.97 -3.00
C TYR A 200 11.29 -17.06 -2.55
N PRO A 201 11.66 -17.96 -1.62
CA PRO A 201 10.80 -19.08 -1.27
C PRO A 201 9.53 -18.65 -0.52
N PHE A 202 8.44 -19.39 -0.75
CA PHE A 202 7.25 -19.35 0.08
C PHE A 202 7.45 -20.19 1.35
N TYR A 203 6.67 -19.88 2.40
CA TYR A 203 6.62 -20.69 3.59
C TYR A 203 6.26 -22.15 3.28
N THR A 204 5.24 -22.38 2.49
CA THR A 204 4.81 -23.71 2.04
C THR A 204 5.78 -24.25 1.00
N LYS A 205 6.61 -25.22 1.36
CA LYS A 205 7.69 -25.77 0.51
C LYS A 205 7.25 -26.20 -0.89
N PHE A 206 6.08 -26.85 -1.00
CA PHE A 206 5.53 -27.26 -2.29
C PHE A 206 5.18 -26.10 -3.23
N MET A 207 4.87 -24.93 -2.69
CA MET A 207 4.70 -23.74 -3.52
C MET A 207 5.97 -23.39 -4.28
N ASN A 208 7.13 -23.64 -3.72
CA ASN A 208 8.43 -23.40 -4.37
C ASN A 208 8.64 -24.35 -5.56
N LEU A 209 8.21 -25.59 -5.44
CA LEU A 209 8.19 -26.54 -6.55
C LEU A 209 7.23 -26.11 -7.67
N ILE A 210 6.02 -25.72 -7.28
CA ILE A 210 4.93 -25.36 -8.20
C ILE A 210 5.26 -24.08 -8.97
N THR A 211 5.80 -23.06 -8.29
CA THR A 211 5.93 -21.69 -8.83
C THR A 211 7.38 -21.27 -9.13
N ARG A 212 8.37 -22.03 -8.64
CA ARG A 212 9.78 -21.63 -8.54
C ARG A 212 10.00 -20.43 -7.62
N GLY A 213 9.17 -20.29 -6.56
CA GLY A 213 9.22 -19.18 -5.62
C GLY A 213 8.49 -17.91 -6.10
N ALA A 214 8.56 -16.87 -5.28
CA ALA A 214 8.01 -15.54 -5.54
C ALA A 214 8.95 -14.76 -6.47
N ARG A 215 8.72 -14.85 -7.78
CA ARG A 215 9.59 -14.22 -8.79
C ARG A 215 9.21 -12.78 -9.04
N LEU A 216 10.19 -11.89 -9.03
CA LEU A 216 9.97 -10.48 -9.36
C LEU A 216 9.37 -10.33 -10.77
N GLY A 217 8.53 -9.32 -10.98
CA GLY A 217 7.80 -9.09 -12.22
C GLY A 217 6.56 -9.99 -12.40
N THR A 218 6.17 -10.78 -11.38
CA THR A 218 5.02 -11.68 -11.47
C THR A 218 3.90 -11.32 -10.50
N PHE A 219 2.67 -11.63 -10.91
CA PHE A 219 1.44 -11.40 -10.16
C PHE A 219 0.73 -12.73 -9.86
N TYR A 220 0.60 -13.06 -8.57
CA TYR A 220 -0.03 -14.28 -8.08
C TYR A 220 -1.34 -13.97 -7.35
N LEU A 221 -2.33 -14.85 -7.52
CA LEU A 221 -3.61 -14.77 -6.84
C LEU A 221 -3.86 -16.06 -6.02
N ARG A 222 -4.15 -15.88 -4.73
CA ARG A 222 -4.61 -16.94 -3.83
C ARG A 222 -5.98 -16.57 -3.30
N SER A 223 -7.01 -17.04 -3.95
CA SER A 223 -8.40 -16.77 -3.58
C SER A 223 -8.90 -17.77 -2.54
N ALA A 224 -9.89 -17.39 -1.74
CA ALA A 224 -10.53 -18.27 -0.80
C ALA A 224 -11.94 -17.78 -0.44
N PRO A 225 -12.85 -18.63 0.05
CA PRO A 225 -14.05 -18.19 0.74
C PRO A 225 -13.72 -17.38 2.00
N SER A 226 -14.70 -16.61 2.48
CA SER A 226 -14.54 -15.89 3.74
C SER A 226 -14.29 -16.86 4.92
N GLY A 227 -13.38 -16.50 5.83
CA GLY A 227 -13.06 -17.30 7.02
C GLY A 227 -12.17 -18.53 6.81
N VAL A 228 -11.82 -18.89 5.58
CA VAL A 228 -10.99 -20.09 5.29
C VAL A 228 -9.51 -19.90 5.63
N GLY A 229 -9.02 -18.67 5.79
CA GLY A 229 -7.63 -18.40 6.18
C GLY A 229 -6.81 -17.68 5.11
N LYS A 230 -7.48 -16.98 4.21
CA LYS A 230 -6.86 -16.15 3.15
C LYS A 230 -5.80 -15.21 3.69
N SER A 231 -6.16 -14.25 4.56
CA SER A 231 -5.26 -13.27 5.16
C SER A 231 -4.17 -13.93 6.00
N ARG A 232 -4.51 -14.95 6.81
CA ARG A 232 -3.52 -15.71 7.59
C ARG A 232 -2.42 -16.32 6.74
N SER A 233 -2.78 -16.91 5.60
CA SER A 233 -1.80 -17.49 4.67
C SER A 233 -0.92 -16.44 4.00
N MET A 234 -1.45 -15.23 3.75
CA MET A 234 -0.68 -14.12 3.18
C MET A 234 0.26 -13.50 4.21
N VAL A 235 -0.19 -13.33 5.46
CA VAL A 235 0.66 -12.88 6.57
C VAL A 235 1.81 -13.85 6.82
N ALA A 236 1.53 -15.17 6.76
CA ALA A 236 2.57 -16.20 6.88
C ALA A 236 3.66 -16.03 5.82
N ASP A 237 3.29 -15.85 4.55
CA ASP A 237 4.25 -15.62 3.47
C ASP A 237 5.01 -14.30 3.66
N CYS A 238 4.34 -13.21 4.05
CA CYS A 238 5.01 -11.92 4.30
C CYS A 238 6.01 -11.98 5.44
N CYS A 239 5.68 -12.65 6.54
CA CYS A 239 6.60 -12.87 7.64
C CYS A 239 7.77 -13.77 7.23
N TYR A 240 7.51 -14.81 6.41
CA TYR A 240 8.55 -15.68 5.88
C TYR A 240 9.52 -14.95 4.94
N TRP A 241 9.03 -13.96 4.20
CA TRP A 241 9.89 -13.13 3.35
C TRP A 241 10.63 -12.05 4.13
N GLY A 242 9.97 -11.41 5.09
CA GLY A 242 10.49 -10.21 5.74
C GLY A 242 11.20 -10.42 7.08
N CYS A 243 11.24 -11.65 7.61
CA CYS A 243 11.91 -11.99 8.86
C CYS A 243 13.03 -13.01 8.64
N ASP A 244 13.93 -13.15 9.62
CA ASP A 244 15.11 -14.05 9.55
C ASP A 244 14.91 -15.37 10.25
N GLN A 245 13.98 -15.46 11.21
CA GLN A 245 13.74 -16.63 12.04
C GLN A 245 12.25 -16.85 12.30
N MET A 246 11.88 -18.12 12.53
CA MET A 246 10.60 -18.55 13.04
C MET A 246 10.77 -19.73 14.02
N TYR A 247 9.79 -19.94 14.90
CA TYR A 247 9.80 -21.11 15.77
C TYR A 247 9.24 -22.32 15.02
N SER A 248 10.04 -23.40 14.91
CA SER A 248 9.59 -24.68 14.37
C SER A 248 8.85 -25.46 15.46
N LEU A 249 7.56 -25.75 15.23
CA LEU A 249 6.77 -26.59 16.13
C LEU A 249 7.20 -28.06 16.07
N GLU A 250 7.74 -28.51 14.94
CA GLU A 250 8.27 -29.88 14.76
C GLU A 250 9.56 -30.08 15.51
N GLU A 251 10.52 -29.13 15.38
CA GLU A 251 11.84 -29.22 15.99
C GLU A 251 11.92 -28.62 17.40
N ASN A 252 10.83 -27.97 17.86
CA ASN A 252 10.75 -27.24 19.14
C ASN A 252 11.91 -26.24 19.35
N LYS A 253 12.34 -25.58 18.28
CA LYS A 253 13.42 -24.56 18.31
C LYS A 253 13.21 -23.46 17.28
N TRP A 254 13.94 -22.38 17.46
CA TRP A 254 14.05 -21.32 16.46
C TRP A 254 14.88 -21.78 15.27
N VAL A 255 14.35 -21.62 14.07
CA VAL A 255 15.01 -21.96 12.81
C VAL A 255 15.18 -20.72 11.96
N SER A 256 16.31 -20.63 11.25
CA SER A 256 16.52 -19.58 10.25
C SER A 256 15.64 -19.83 9.02
N ILE A 257 15.07 -18.77 8.48
CA ILE A 257 14.25 -18.78 7.26
C ILE A 257 14.90 -18.04 6.09
N GLY A 258 16.06 -17.45 6.34
CA GLY A 258 16.86 -16.77 5.32
C GLY A 258 17.09 -15.30 5.59
N ALA A 259 17.67 -14.60 4.63
CA ALA A 259 17.89 -13.16 4.73
C ALA A 259 16.57 -12.41 4.50
N PRO A 260 16.16 -11.51 5.41
CA PRO A 260 14.92 -10.75 5.26
C PRO A 260 14.88 -9.97 3.95
N GLN A 261 13.75 -10.00 3.28
CA GLN A 261 13.47 -9.21 2.08
C GLN A 261 12.45 -8.11 2.40
N PRO A 262 12.66 -6.87 1.93
CA PRO A 262 11.70 -5.79 2.14
C PRO A 262 10.34 -6.16 1.55
N THR A 263 9.35 -6.29 2.43
CA THR A 263 8.00 -6.80 2.13
C THR A 263 6.97 -5.81 2.60
N LEU A 264 5.94 -5.55 1.79
CA LEU A 264 4.82 -4.65 2.12
C LEU A 264 3.53 -5.45 2.15
N TYR A 265 2.79 -5.33 3.24
CA TYR A 265 1.41 -5.82 3.36
C TYR A 265 0.45 -4.63 3.27
N ILE A 266 -0.42 -4.64 2.27
CA ILE A 266 -1.47 -3.64 2.09
C ILE A 266 -2.80 -4.30 2.43
N ALA A 267 -3.44 -3.86 3.52
CA ALA A 267 -4.76 -4.31 3.94
C ALA A 267 -5.84 -3.34 3.46
N THR A 268 -7.00 -3.87 3.12
CA THR A 268 -8.18 -3.06 2.75
C THR A 268 -9.29 -3.11 3.80
N GLU A 269 -9.20 -4.01 4.78
CA GLU A 269 -10.24 -4.19 5.81
C GLU A 269 -9.65 -4.34 7.22
N GLN A 270 -8.46 -4.94 7.35
CA GLN A 270 -7.89 -5.31 8.64
C GLN A 270 -6.95 -4.24 9.18
N GLU A 271 -7.04 -4.02 10.48
CA GLU A 271 -6.18 -3.08 11.22
C GLU A 271 -4.81 -3.69 11.53
N ILE A 272 -3.84 -2.81 11.82
CA ILE A 272 -2.46 -3.20 12.11
C ILE A 272 -2.35 -4.18 13.28
N ASP A 273 -3.17 -4.05 14.30
CA ASP A 273 -3.12 -4.91 15.50
C ASP A 273 -3.53 -6.34 15.18
N GLU A 274 -4.53 -6.55 14.31
CA GLU A 274 -4.94 -7.87 13.83
C GLU A 274 -3.82 -8.54 13.03
N ILE A 275 -3.23 -7.82 12.07
CA ILE A 275 -2.12 -8.33 11.26
C ILE A 275 -0.88 -8.61 12.12
N THR A 276 -0.59 -7.75 13.08
CA THR A 276 0.53 -7.94 14.03
C THR A 276 0.32 -9.19 14.89
N THR A 277 -0.91 -9.44 15.36
CA THR A 277 -1.24 -10.63 16.15
C THR A 277 -1.05 -11.91 15.34
N MET A 278 -1.51 -11.93 14.07
CA MET A 278 -1.26 -13.05 13.14
C MET A 278 0.23 -13.25 12.88
N ALA A 279 1.00 -12.17 12.70
CA ALA A 279 2.44 -12.22 12.47
C ALA A 279 3.18 -12.81 13.69
N LEU A 280 2.84 -12.37 14.91
CA LEU A 280 3.38 -12.91 16.14
C LEU A 280 3.04 -14.39 16.31
N SER A 281 1.80 -14.77 16.00
CA SER A 281 1.33 -16.15 16.04
C SER A 281 2.11 -17.02 15.04
N PHE A 282 2.28 -16.57 13.83
CA PHE A 282 3.08 -17.26 12.82
C PHE A 282 4.54 -17.43 13.26
N LEU A 283 5.19 -16.37 13.69
CA LEU A 283 6.63 -16.41 14.05
C LEU A 283 6.89 -17.25 15.30
N SER A 284 6.04 -17.15 16.32
CA SER A 284 6.22 -17.84 17.61
C SER A 284 5.66 -19.26 17.65
N GLY A 285 4.73 -19.61 16.74
CA GLY A 285 3.93 -20.84 16.83
C GLY A 285 3.01 -20.89 18.05
N VAL A 286 2.62 -19.72 18.58
CA VAL A 286 1.63 -19.59 19.65
C VAL A 286 0.29 -19.24 19.04
N SER A 287 -0.80 -19.84 19.55
CA SER A 287 -2.15 -19.58 19.07
C SER A 287 -2.51 -18.09 19.18
N GLU A 288 -3.20 -17.55 18.17
CA GLU A 288 -3.76 -16.18 18.23
C GLU A 288 -4.67 -16.02 19.47
N GLU A 289 -5.44 -17.05 19.83
CA GLU A 289 -6.33 -17.03 20.99
C GLU A 289 -5.56 -16.80 22.29
N HIS A 290 -4.42 -17.47 22.49
CA HIS A 290 -3.58 -17.28 23.67
C HIS A 290 -3.01 -15.87 23.73
N ILE A 291 -2.62 -15.32 22.58
CA ILE A 291 -2.10 -13.94 22.48
C ILE A 291 -3.19 -12.93 22.87
N LEU A 292 -4.38 -13.07 22.27
CA LEU A 292 -5.50 -12.14 22.47
C LEU A 292 -6.05 -12.20 23.90
N LYS A 293 -6.07 -13.39 24.52
CA LYS A 293 -6.50 -13.56 25.92
C LYS A 293 -5.41 -13.25 26.94
N ASN A 294 -4.15 -13.11 26.49
CA ASN A 294 -2.97 -13.02 27.37
C ASN A 294 -2.87 -14.23 28.33
N GLU A 295 -3.24 -15.41 27.83
CA GLU A 295 -3.23 -16.68 28.56
C GLU A 295 -2.22 -17.62 27.89
N TYR A 296 -1.06 -17.83 28.52
CA TYR A 296 0.06 -18.56 27.91
C TYR A 296 0.38 -19.84 28.64
N PHE A 297 0.67 -20.88 27.90
CA PHE A 297 1.33 -22.08 28.44
C PHE A 297 2.83 -21.83 28.68
N ALA A 298 3.48 -22.78 29.38
CA ALA A 298 4.89 -22.69 29.69
C ALA A 298 5.75 -22.50 28.42
N GLY A 299 6.61 -21.48 28.40
CA GLY A 299 7.50 -21.14 27.30
C GLY A 299 6.85 -20.33 26.15
N GLU A 300 5.53 -20.14 26.15
CA GLU A 300 4.88 -19.36 25.06
C GLU A 300 5.19 -17.86 25.16
N LYS A 301 5.20 -17.33 26.40
CA LYS A 301 5.48 -15.91 26.62
C LYS A 301 6.88 -15.52 26.16
N GLU A 302 7.88 -16.36 26.39
CA GLU A 302 9.24 -16.20 25.91
C GLU A 302 9.32 -16.28 24.38
N ARG A 303 8.54 -17.18 23.75
CA ARG A 303 8.46 -17.28 22.30
C ARG A 303 7.83 -16.03 21.69
N ILE A 304 6.77 -15.49 22.28
CA ILE A 304 6.15 -14.22 21.83
C ILE A 304 7.12 -13.06 21.99
N ALA A 305 7.83 -12.96 23.11
CA ALA A 305 8.82 -11.90 23.32
C ALA A 305 9.92 -11.96 22.25
N LYS A 306 10.41 -13.13 21.91
CA LYS A 306 11.41 -13.28 20.83
C LYS A 306 10.79 -13.02 19.45
N ALA A 307 9.59 -13.49 19.16
CA ALA A 307 8.87 -13.17 17.91
C ALA A 307 8.68 -11.66 17.71
N SER A 308 8.35 -10.94 18.79
CA SER A 308 8.24 -9.48 18.77
C SER A 308 9.57 -8.80 18.41
N MET A 309 10.69 -9.31 18.91
CA MET A 309 12.01 -8.79 18.53
C MET A 309 12.33 -9.06 17.05
N ILE A 310 12.04 -10.28 16.58
CA ILE A 310 12.25 -10.68 15.19
C ILE A 310 11.40 -9.81 14.25
N LEU A 311 10.11 -9.61 14.55
CA LEU A 311 9.23 -8.79 13.74
C LEU A 311 9.67 -7.32 13.73
N ARG A 312 10.13 -6.78 14.85
CA ARG A 312 10.63 -5.42 14.99
C ARG A 312 11.90 -5.15 14.19
N ASN A 313 12.77 -6.16 14.08
CA ASN A 313 14.01 -6.10 13.30
C ASN A 313 13.80 -6.57 11.85
N GLY A 314 12.65 -7.14 11.54
CA GLY A 314 12.27 -7.59 10.21
C GLY A 314 11.98 -6.43 9.26
N LEU A 315 11.85 -6.76 7.99
CA LEU A 315 11.58 -5.82 6.90
C LEU A 315 10.14 -5.97 6.39
N VAL A 316 9.17 -6.08 7.30
CA VAL A 316 7.74 -6.16 6.98
C VAL A 316 7.09 -4.82 7.26
N TYR A 317 6.60 -4.16 6.23
CA TYR A 317 5.89 -2.89 6.28
C TYR A 317 4.39 -3.11 6.14
N PHE A 318 3.58 -2.24 6.72
CA PHE A 318 2.12 -2.36 6.71
C PHE A 318 1.48 -1.03 6.30
N GLU A 319 0.45 -1.12 5.45
CA GLU A 319 -0.44 -0.01 5.08
C GLU A 319 -1.89 -0.48 5.14
N CYS A 320 -2.80 0.38 5.63
CA CYS A 320 -4.23 0.13 5.63
C CYS A 320 -4.94 1.17 4.78
N ILE A 321 -5.67 0.73 3.75
CA ILE A 321 -6.37 1.60 2.78
C ILE A 321 -7.82 1.14 2.55
N PRO A 322 -8.75 1.39 3.48
CA PRO A 322 -10.12 0.88 3.39
C PRO A 322 -10.90 1.41 2.17
N ASN A 323 -10.62 2.62 1.73
CA ASN A 323 -11.24 3.22 0.55
C ASN A 323 -10.13 3.72 -0.39
N PHE A 324 -9.84 2.98 -1.44
CA PHE A 324 -8.69 3.18 -2.31
C PHE A 324 -9.10 3.34 -3.79
N GLY A 325 -8.26 4.06 -4.54
CA GLY A 325 -8.21 4.06 -5.99
C GLY A 325 -6.96 3.35 -6.51
N ILE A 326 -6.85 3.15 -7.82
CA ILE A 326 -5.65 2.57 -8.45
C ILE A 326 -4.44 3.45 -8.20
N VAL A 327 -4.61 4.77 -8.24
CA VAL A 327 -3.55 5.76 -8.00
C VAL A 327 -3.02 5.66 -6.56
N ASP A 328 -3.87 5.43 -5.57
CA ASP A 328 -3.42 5.28 -4.18
C ASP A 328 -2.51 4.07 -4.00
N ILE A 329 -2.93 2.92 -4.56
CA ILE A 329 -2.13 1.68 -4.52
C ILE A 329 -0.77 1.91 -5.19
N GLU A 330 -0.75 2.54 -6.36
CA GLU A 330 0.49 2.85 -7.06
C GLU A 330 1.39 3.77 -6.26
N ASN A 331 0.85 4.83 -5.65
CA ASN A 331 1.62 5.78 -4.85
C ASN A 331 2.22 5.13 -3.60
N ILE A 332 1.46 4.28 -2.91
CA ILE A 332 1.96 3.50 -1.77
C ILE A 332 3.11 2.59 -2.21
N ILE A 333 2.90 1.77 -3.23
CA ILE A 333 3.94 0.86 -3.75
C ILE A 333 5.17 1.65 -4.18
N LYS A 334 5.00 2.72 -4.97
CA LYS A 334 6.09 3.59 -5.43
C LYS A 334 6.90 4.16 -4.27
N THR A 335 6.23 4.62 -3.21
CA THR A 335 6.88 5.18 -2.02
C THR A 335 7.71 4.12 -1.32
N HIS A 336 7.14 2.94 -1.05
CA HIS A 336 7.85 1.86 -0.37
C HIS A 336 8.98 1.25 -1.21
N VAL A 337 8.82 1.15 -2.53
CA VAL A 337 9.91 0.74 -3.43
C VAL A 337 11.07 1.74 -3.37
N ARG A 338 10.78 3.03 -3.36
CA ARG A 338 11.81 4.08 -3.32
C ARG A 338 12.50 4.16 -1.97
N GLU A 339 11.74 4.20 -0.88
CA GLU A 339 12.24 4.49 0.47
C GLU A 339 12.71 3.23 1.18
N ASN A 340 11.92 2.17 1.12
CA ASN A 340 12.15 0.94 1.86
C ASN A 340 12.71 -0.20 0.99
N LYS A 341 12.93 0.04 -0.32
CA LYS A 341 13.42 -0.96 -1.28
C LYS A 341 12.55 -2.22 -1.36
N VAL A 342 11.23 -2.07 -1.15
CA VAL A 342 10.27 -3.17 -1.18
C VAL A 342 10.31 -3.90 -2.52
N GLN A 343 10.36 -5.22 -2.44
CA GLN A 343 10.35 -6.12 -3.60
C GLN A 343 9.17 -7.09 -3.59
N TYR A 344 8.58 -7.36 -2.43
CA TYR A 344 7.48 -8.30 -2.24
C TYR A 344 6.28 -7.56 -1.66
N VAL A 345 5.13 -7.67 -2.32
CA VAL A 345 3.91 -6.97 -1.92
C VAL A 345 2.78 -8.00 -1.76
N ALA A 346 2.09 -7.95 -0.63
CA ALA A 346 0.81 -8.61 -0.43
C ALA A 346 -0.31 -7.56 -0.47
N PHE A 347 -1.30 -7.73 -1.34
CA PHE A 347 -2.47 -6.86 -1.43
C PHE A 347 -3.73 -7.64 -1.03
N ASP A 348 -4.24 -7.42 0.16
CA ASP A 348 -5.35 -8.16 0.74
C ASP A 348 -6.58 -7.24 0.92
N TYR A 349 -7.52 -7.24 0.01
CA TYR A 349 -7.73 -8.06 -1.18
C TYR A 349 -8.32 -7.24 -2.34
N ILE A 350 -8.46 -7.86 -3.52
CA ILE A 350 -9.08 -7.25 -4.70
C ILE A 350 -10.59 -7.18 -4.52
N HIS A 351 -11.12 -5.96 -4.38
CA HIS A 351 -12.56 -5.67 -4.34
C HIS A 351 -12.86 -4.27 -4.90
N SER A 352 -14.13 -3.99 -5.16
CA SER A 352 -14.56 -2.65 -5.59
C SER A 352 -14.71 -1.72 -4.38
N SER A 353 -13.90 -0.66 -4.31
CA SER A 353 -14.07 0.44 -3.35
C SER A 353 -14.91 1.56 -3.95
N ALA A 354 -15.47 2.43 -3.11
CA ALA A 354 -16.21 3.60 -3.58
C ALA A 354 -15.31 4.56 -4.38
N LYS A 355 -14.05 4.71 -4.00
CA LYS A 355 -13.09 5.59 -4.67
C LYS A 355 -12.73 5.05 -6.07
N ILE A 356 -12.50 3.75 -6.22
CA ILE A 356 -12.22 3.14 -7.54
C ILE A 356 -13.40 3.29 -8.50
N LEU A 357 -14.63 3.18 -8.00
CA LEU A 357 -15.85 3.40 -8.79
C LEU A 357 -15.92 4.83 -9.33
N THR A 358 -15.56 5.81 -8.50
CA THR A 358 -15.55 7.23 -8.88
C THR A 358 -14.42 7.53 -9.86
N GLU A 359 -13.21 7.00 -9.62
CA GLU A 359 -12.02 7.19 -10.45
C GLU A 359 -12.23 6.67 -11.89
N ILE A 360 -12.83 5.49 -12.01
CA ILE A 360 -13.10 4.87 -13.32
C ILE A 360 -14.35 5.47 -13.97
N GLY A 361 -15.40 5.75 -13.20
CA GLY A 361 -16.67 6.34 -13.67
C GLY A 361 -16.52 7.76 -14.20
N GLY A 362 -15.61 8.56 -13.61
CA GLY A 362 -15.30 9.92 -14.08
C GLY A 362 -14.53 9.96 -15.41
N LYS A 363 -13.84 8.89 -15.76
CA LYS A 363 -13.04 8.78 -17.01
C LYS A 363 -13.82 8.12 -18.17
N SER A 364 -14.99 7.56 -17.93
CA SER A 364 -15.76 6.79 -18.92
C SER A 364 -17.13 7.42 -19.19
N ALA A 365 -17.47 7.59 -20.46
CA ALA A 365 -18.84 7.98 -20.91
C ALA A 365 -19.90 6.88 -20.67
N VAL A 366 -19.54 5.78 -20.04
CA VAL A 366 -20.40 4.62 -19.79
C VAL A 366 -21.04 4.71 -18.41
N LYS A 367 -22.35 4.94 -18.39
CA LYS A 367 -23.17 5.17 -17.18
C LYS A 367 -23.31 3.98 -16.20
N THR A 368 -22.81 2.79 -16.52
CA THR A 368 -22.89 1.59 -15.65
C THR A 368 -21.65 0.72 -15.87
N LEU A 369 -20.65 0.91 -15.00
CA LEU A 369 -19.52 -0.02 -14.93
C LEU A 369 -19.96 -1.25 -14.13
N ARG A 370 -19.82 -2.45 -14.72
CA ARG A 370 -20.06 -3.71 -14.04
C ARG A 370 -18.87 -4.02 -13.11
N GLU A 371 -19.13 -4.66 -11.98
CA GLU A 371 -18.12 -5.03 -10.99
C GLU A 371 -16.96 -5.83 -11.62
N ASP A 372 -17.26 -6.74 -12.53
CA ASP A 372 -16.26 -7.54 -13.24
C ASP A 372 -15.24 -6.70 -14.03
N ASN A 373 -15.67 -5.60 -14.66
CA ASN A 373 -14.78 -4.69 -15.36
C ASN A 373 -13.84 -3.93 -14.40
N ILE A 374 -14.34 -3.54 -13.24
CA ILE A 374 -13.57 -2.83 -12.22
C ILE A 374 -12.48 -3.75 -11.67
N LEU A 375 -12.84 -4.98 -11.31
CA LEU A 375 -11.91 -5.97 -10.79
C LEU A 375 -10.86 -6.38 -11.84
N PHE A 376 -11.23 -6.41 -13.12
CA PHE A 376 -10.29 -6.59 -14.23
C PHE A 376 -9.29 -5.43 -14.33
N LEU A 377 -9.76 -4.18 -14.28
CA LEU A 377 -8.88 -3.00 -14.35
C LEU A 377 -7.91 -2.95 -13.16
N LEU A 378 -8.40 -3.24 -11.95
CA LEU A 378 -7.55 -3.32 -10.77
C LEU A 378 -6.49 -4.43 -10.90
N SER A 379 -6.89 -5.62 -11.37
CA SER A 379 -5.95 -6.74 -11.59
C SER A 379 -4.93 -6.42 -12.68
N SER A 380 -5.35 -5.69 -13.72
CA SER A 380 -4.45 -5.21 -14.77
C SER A 380 -3.44 -4.22 -14.22
N ALA A 381 -3.90 -3.25 -13.43
CA ALA A 381 -3.03 -2.27 -12.79
C ALA A 381 -2.00 -2.96 -11.85
N LEU A 382 -2.43 -3.89 -11.00
CA LEU A 382 -1.52 -4.65 -10.15
C LEU A 382 -0.47 -5.42 -10.97
N LYS A 383 -0.86 -6.06 -12.08
CA LYS A 383 0.10 -6.72 -12.98
C LYS A 383 1.08 -5.74 -13.60
N ASP A 384 0.62 -4.58 -14.06
CA ASP A 384 1.47 -3.56 -14.68
C ASP A 384 2.49 -3.02 -13.65
N LEU A 385 2.08 -2.85 -12.37
CA LEU A 385 2.98 -2.45 -11.29
C LEU A 385 4.11 -3.48 -11.06
N THR A 386 3.84 -4.79 -11.22
CA THR A 386 4.91 -5.80 -11.08
C THR A 386 6.03 -5.61 -12.09
N VAL A 387 5.69 -5.26 -13.32
CA VAL A 387 6.66 -5.02 -14.40
C VAL A 387 7.31 -3.64 -14.23
N LYS A 388 6.51 -2.61 -13.96
CA LYS A 388 6.97 -1.21 -13.83
C LYS A 388 8.01 -1.04 -12.73
N TYR A 389 7.82 -1.70 -11.60
CA TYR A 389 8.71 -1.55 -10.42
C TYR A 389 9.61 -2.77 -10.19
N GLY A 390 9.52 -3.81 -11.02
CA GLY A 390 10.31 -5.03 -10.85
C GLY A 390 10.01 -5.75 -9.54
N ILE A 391 8.75 -5.75 -9.07
CA ILE A 391 8.32 -6.34 -7.80
C ILE A 391 7.49 -7.61 -8.01
N PHE A 392 7.35 -8.39 -6.96
CA PHE A 392 6.40 -9.49 -6.86
C PHE A 392 5.13 -9.01 -6.15
N ILE A 393 3.95 -9.39 -6.66
CA ILE A 393 2.68 -9.12 -5.98
C ILE A 393 1.93 -10.44 -5.74
N LEU A 394 1.57 -10.71 -4.48
CA LEU A 394 0.59 -11.71 -4.08
C LEU A 394 -0.71 -10.99 -3.70
N SER A 395 -1.81 -11.36 -4.31
CA SER A 395 -3.11 -10.84 -3.93
C SER A 395 -4.15 -11.95 -3.76
N SER A 396 -5.35 -11.56 -3.43
CA SER A 396 -6.47 -12.47 -3.20
C SER A 396 -7.78 -11.84 -3.67
N THR A 397 -8.80 -12.66 -3.87
CA THR A 397 -10.19 -12.23 -4.05
C THR A 397 -11.13 -13.22 -3.37
N GLN A 398 -12.36 -12.81 -3.13
CA GLN A 398 -13.40 -13.70 -2.64
C GLN A 398 -13.94 -14.59 -3.77
N LEU A 399 -14.54 -15.71 -3.42
CA LEU A 399 -15.25 -16.57 -4.35
C LEU A 399 -16.70 -16.13 -4.49
N ASN A 400 -17.32 -16.46 -5.61
CA ASN A 400 -18.77 -16.35 -5.78
C ASN A 400 -19.50 -17.45 -4.96
N SER A 401 -20.81 -17.30 -4.75
CA SER A 401 -21.61 -18.23 -3.94
C SER A 401 -21.72 -19.66 -4.54
N SER A 402 -21.43 -19.82 -5.82
CA SER A 402 -21.50 -21.12 -6.52
C SER A 402 -20.31 -22.05 -6.25
N TYR A 403 -19.34 -21.63 -5.43
CA TYR A 403 -18.17 -22.48 -5.16
C TYR A 403 -18.50 -23.80 -4.44
N HIS A 404 -19.65 -23.88 -3.77
CA HIS A 404 -20.14 -25.11 -3.11
C HIS A 404 -20.67 -26.16 -4.09
N GLU A 405 -21.07 -25.76 -5.31
CA GLU A 405 -21.72 -26.60 -6.30
C GLU A 405 -20.76 -27.06 -7.41
N SER A 406 -19.51 -26.62 -7.38
CA SER A 406 -18.54 -26.91 -8.44
C SER A 406 -17.70 -28.14 -8.11
N ASP A 407 -17.67 -29.09 -9.02
CA ASP A 407 -16.83 -30.29 -8.93
C ASP A 407 -15.33 -29.97 -9.06
N THR A 408 -14.98 -28.92 -9.79
CA THR A 408 -13.58 -28.47 -9.97
C THR A 408 -13.41 -26.99 -9.62
N PRO A 409 -12.64 -26.66 -8.56
CA PRO A 409 -12.37 -25.28 -8.19
C PRO A 409 -11.38 -24.62 -9.17
N ASP A 410 -11.91 -23.92 -10.17
CA ASP A 410 -11.15 -23.18 -11.19
C ASP A 410 -11.45 -21.65 -11.17
N GLU A 411 -10.97 -20.95 -12.19
CA GLU A 411 -11.14 -19.50 -12.32
C GLU A 411 -12.61 -19.03 -12.45
N ALA A 412 -13.54 -19.92 -12.80
CA ALA A 412 -14.97 -19.58 -12.90
C ALA A 412 -15.58 -19.26 -11.52
N LEU A 413 -14.97 -19.71 -10.44
CA LEU A 413 -15.40 -19.47 -9.07
C LEU A 413 -14.96 -18.11 -8.51
N LEU A 414 -14.10 -17.39 -9.20
CA LEU A 414 -13.66 -16.08 -8.73
C LEU A 414 -14.81 -15.06 -8.79
N ARG A 415 -14.99 -14.29 -7.73
CA ARG A 415 -15.87 -13.14 -7.76
C ARG A 415 -15.32 -12.12 -8.77
N GLY A 416 -16.12 -11.71 -9.75
CA GLY A 416 -15.70 -10.82 -10.82
C GLY A 416 -15.12 -11.52 -12.04
N SER A 417 -15.17 -12.87 -12.13
CA SER A 417 -14.99 -13.67 -13.33
C SER A 417 -13.58 -13.95 -13.85
N LYS A 418 -13.53 -14.73 -14.93
CA LYS A 418 -12.34 -15.12 -15.72
C LYS A 418 -11.42 -13.96 -16.09
N ALA A 419 -11.96 -12.73 -16.20
CA ALA A 419 -11.19 -11.55 -16.58
C ALA A 419 -10.02 -11.27 -15.63
N ILE A 420 -10.19 -11.52 -14.32
CA ILE A 420 -9.09 -11.41 -13.34
C ILE A 420 -8.00 -12.43 -13.65
N ALA A 421 -8.42 -13.69 -13.94
CA ALA A 421 -7.50 -14.78 -14.19
C ALA A 421 -6.59 -14.53 -15.40
N ASP A 422 -7.03 -13.77 -16.41
CA ASP A 422 -6.25 -13.51 -17.62
C ASP A 422 -4.95 -12.75 -17.36
N ARG A 423 -4.90 -11.92 -16.34
CA ARG A 423 -3.73 -11.09 -15.98
C ARG A 423 -2.73 -11.78 -15.06
N LEU A 424 -3.10 -12.90 -14.44
CA LEU A 424 -2.26 -13.61 -13.50
C LEU A 424 -1.15 -14.43 -14.17
N ASP A 425 -0.02 -14.52 -13.49
CA ASP A 425 1.03 -15.51 -13.79
C ASP A 425 0.77 -16.84 -13.06
N PHE A 426 0.15 -16.76 -11.87
CA PHE A 426 -0.27 -17.92 -11.09
C PHE A 426 -1.62 -17.65 -10.41
N GLY A 427 -2.50 -18.64 -10.41
CA GLY A 427 -3.82 -18.57 -9.80
C GLY A 427 -4.17 -19.85 -9.04
N SER A 428 -4.64 -19.68 -7.79
CA SER A 428 -5.01 -20.77 -6.91
C SER A 428 -6.21 -20.43 -6.03
N ILE A 429 -6.90 -21.47 -5.55
CA ILE A 429 -8.04 -21.36 -4.64
C ILE A 429 -7.77 -22.22 -3.41
N LEU A 430 -7.77 -21.61 -2.23
CA LEU A 430 -7.61 -22.28 -0.94
C LEU A 430 -8.98 -22.65 -0.38
N LEU A 431 -9.18 -23.93 -0.07
CA LEU A 431 -10.46 -24.52 0.38
C LEU A 431 -10.23 -25.46 1.55
N ASP A 432 -11.22 -25.60 2.42
CA ASP A 432 -11.29 -26.72 3.34
C ASP A 432 -11.57 -28.01 2.56
N ILE A 433 -11.10 -29.15 3.05
CA ILE A 433 -11.38 -30.44 2.39
C ILE A 433 -12.83 -30.87 2.63
N THR A 434 -13.38 -31.52 1.63
CA THR A 434 -14.75 -32.09 1.68
C THR A 434 -14.75 -33.53 2.21
N PRO A 435 -15.90 -34.08 2.61
CA PRO A 435 -16.03 -35.52 2.91
C PRO A 435 -15.59 -36.41 1.75
N GLU A 436 -15.89 -35.99 0.51
CA GLU A 436 -15.49 -36.71 -0.73
C GLU A 436 -13.96 -36.70 -0.89
N ASP A 437 -13.29 -35.55 -0.65
CA ASP A 437 -11.83 -35.50 -0.64
C ASP A 437 -11.23 -36.51 0.33
N LYS A 438 -11.78 -36.62 1.54
CA LYS A 438 -11.31 -37.55 2.57
C LYS A 438 -11.44 -39.01 2.08
N GLU A 439 -12.59 -39.36 1.54
CA GLU A 439 -12.86 -40.71 1.03
C GLU A 439 -11.88 -41.10 -0.08
N LYS A 440 -11.67 -40.21 -1.07
CA LYS A 440 -10.77 -40.46 -2.19
C LYS A 440 -9.29 -40.53 -1.78
N LEU A 441 -8.89 -39.77 -0.76
CA LEU A 441 -7.49 -39.73 -0.29
C LEU A 441 -7.16 -40.85 0.70
N GLU A 442 -8.13 -41.39 1.41
CA GLU A 442 -7.90 -42.35 2.50
C GLU A 442 -7.03 -43.54 2.12
N PRO A 443 -7.24 -44.22 0.95
CA PRO A 443 -6.39 -45.35 0.54
C PRO A 443 -4.93 -44.95 0.34
N PHE A 444 -4.67 -43.76 -0.27
CA PHE A 444 -3.33 -43.26 -0.51
C PHE A 444 -2.63 -42.86 0.80
N ILE A 445 -3.35 -42.19 1.68
CA ILE A 445 -2.84 -41.72 2.98
C ILE A 445 -2.45 -42.91 3.85
N LYS A 446 -3.34 -43.93 3.97
CA LYS A 446 -3.06 -45.16 4.74
C LYS A 446 -1.84 -45.92 4.20
N LYS A 447 -1.71 -46.02 2.87
CA LYS A 447 -0.60 -46.71 2.23
C LYS A 447 0.74 -46.03 2.51
N ASN A 448 0.77 -44.69 2.57
CA ASN A 448 2.01 -43.92 2.68
C ASN A 448 2.28 -43.37 4.10
N GLY A 449 1.42 -43.65 5.09
CA GLY A 449 1.57 -43.19 6.46
C GLY A 449 1.55 -41.67 6.62
N LEU A 450 0.79 -40.99 5.73
CA LEU A 450 0.69 -39.51 5.75
C LEU A 450 -0.44 -39.04 6.64
N PRO A 451 -0.37 -37.82 7.22
CA PRO A 451 -1.50 -37.25 7.93
C PRO A 451 -2.65 -36.89 6.95
N MET A 452 -3.88 -36.96 7.42
CA MET A 452 -5.03 -36.47 6.67
C MET A 452 -4.92 -34.95 6.53
N PRO A 453 -4.93 -34.38 5.29
CA PRO A 453 -4.94 -32.95 5.11
C PRO A 453 -6.20 -32.31 5.72
N THR A 454 -6.11 -31.05 6.05
CA THR A 454 -7.26 -30.25 6.52
C THR A 454 -7.75 -29.28 5.44
N MET A 455 -6.90 -28.95 4.50
CA MET A 455 -7.17 -28.00 3.42
C MET A 455 -6.56 -28.49 2.10
N LYS A 456 -7.05 -27.89 1.00
CA LYS A 456 -6.47 -28.04 -0.35
C LYS A 456 -6.29 -26.69 -1.02
N LEU A 457 -5.22 -26.55 -1.79
CA LEU A 457 -4.99 -25.44 -2.70
C LEU A 457 -5.18 -25.96 -4.13
N SER A 458 -6.28 -25.55 -4.78
CA SER A 458 -6.54 -25.86 -6.19
C SER A 458 -5.77 -24.92 -7.09
N ILE A 459 -4.91 -25.45 -7.96
CA ILE A 459 -4.08 -24.67 -8.87
C ILE A 459 -4.70 -24.73 -10.26
N TYR A 460 -5.34 -23.63 -10.68
CA TYR A 460 -6.01 -23.53 -11.97
C TYR A 460 -5.15 -22.84 -13.04
N LYS A 461 -4.19 -22.00 -12.65
CA LYS A 461 -3.32 -21.28 -13.58
C LYS A 461 -1.87 -21.30 -13.12
N ASN A 462 -0.94 -21.58 -14.04
CA ASN A 462 0.50 -21.50 -13.81
C ASN A 462 1.23 -21.28 -15.14
N ARG A 463 1.64 -20.03 -15.41
CA ARG A 463 2.39 -19.70 -16.63
C ARG A 463 3.88 -20.09 -16.55
N GLY A 464 4.39 -20.27 -15.32
CA GLY A 464 5.82 -20.46 -15.09
C GLY A 464 6.27 -21.93 -14.99
N ASN A 465 5.33 -22.90 -14.92
CA ASN A 465 5.66 -24.30 -14.67
C ASN A 465 4.58 -25.26 -15.18
N LYS A 466 4.93 -26.58 -15.22
CA LYS A 466 4.05 -27.70 -15.64
C LYS A 466 2.88 -27.96 -14.68
N TYR A 467 2.98 -27.56 -13.41
CA TYR A 467 1.96 -27.85 -12.38
C TYR A 467 0.76 -26.92 -12.51
N ARG A 468 -0.27 -27.42 -13.19
CA ARG A 468 -1.60 -26.81 -13.33
C ARG A 468 -2.65 -27.91 -13.28
N ALA A 469 -3.91 -27.57 -13.01
CA ALA A 469 -5.00 -28.53 -12.84
C ALA A 469 -4.64 -29.61 -11.78
N CYS A 470 -4.16 -29.16 -10.64
CA CYS A 470 -3.73 -30.04 -9.55
C CYS A 470 -4.08 -29.46 -8.19
N TYR A 471 -4.10 -30.32 -7.18
CA TYR A 471 -4.28 -29.98 -5.79
C TYR A 471 -2.96 -30.09 -5.03
N LEU A 472 -2.62 -29.08 -4.24
CA LEU A 472 -1.69 -29.19 -3.14
C LEU A 472 -2.50 -29.43 -1.86
N TRP A 473 -2.25 -30.57 -1.22
CA TRP A 473 -2.89 -30.95 0.04
C TRP A 473 -2.11 -30.39 1.22
N ILE A 474 -2.81 -29.75 2.15
CA ILE A 474 -2.24 -28.93 3.21
C ILE A 474 -2.74 -29.41 4.58
N LEU A 475 -1.82 -29.53 5.53
CA LEU A 475 -2.13 -29.60 6.94
C LEU A 475 -2.06 -28.18 7.51
N ALA A 476 -3.21 -27.57 7.73
CA ALA A 476 -3.28 -26.21 8.22
C ALA A 476 -3.52 -26.19 9.75
N ASN A 477 -2.71 -25.39 10.42
CA ASN A 477 -2.99 -24.91 11.77
C ASN A 477 -3.32 -23.42 11.68
N LYS A 478 -4.62 -23.11 11.50
CA LYS A 478 -5.09 -21.74 11.31
C LYS A 478 -4.84 -20.86 12.51
N ASP A 479 -4.84 -21.44 13.72
CA ASP A 479 -4.63 -20.72 14.98
C ASP A 479 -3.20 -20.17 15.13
N CYS A 480 -2.26 -20.80 14.44
CA CYS A 480 -0.86 -20.36 14.38
C CYS A 480 -0.46 -19.85 12.99
N CYS A 481 -1.41 -19.58 12.10
CA CYS A 481 -1.17 -19.14 10.72
C CYS A 481 -0.21 -20.05 9.92
N ARG A 482 -0.26 -21.39 10.17
CA ARG A 482 0.62 -22.40 9.52
C ARG A 482 -0.14 -23.17 8.45
N PHE A 483 0.49 -23.33 7.28
CA PHE A 483 -0.10 -23.98 6.11
C PHE A 483 0.94 -24.91 5.48
N ASP A 484 1.11 -26.10 6.04
CA ASP A 484 2.15 -27.04 5.65
C ASP A 484 1.66 -27.96 4.52
N GLY A 485 2.29 -27.86 3.34
CA GLY A 485 2.01 -28.75 2.22
C GLY A 485 2.52 -30.15 2.51
N ILE A 486 1.67 -31.16 2.21
CA ILE A 486 1.97 -32.56 2.48
C ILE A 486 2.33 -33.31 1.21
N PHE A 487 1.46 -33.25 0.20
CA PHE A 487 1.65 -33.89 -1.10
C PHE A 487 0.77 -33.22 -2.16
N MET A 488 0.92 -33.66 -3.43
CA MET A 488 0.16 -33.14 -4.57
C MET A 488 -0.55 -34.26 -5.31
N THR A 489 -1.70 -33.92 -5.90
CA THR A 489 -2.43 -34.79 -6.85
C THR A 489 -2.92 -34.01 -8.05
N THR A 490 -3.22 -34.69 -9.15
CA THR A 490 -4.07 -34.11 -10.19
C THR A 490 -5.48 -33.83 -9.64
N TRP A 491 -6.33 -33.09 -10.39
CA TRP A 491 -7.74 -32.92 -10.02
C TRP A 491 -8.53 -34.25 -9.99
N ASN A 492 -7.98 -35.31 -10.65
CA ASN A 492 -8.52 -36.68 -10.59
C ASN A 492 -7.97 -37.51 -9.42
N TYR A 493 -7.27 -36.87 -8.43
CA TYR A 493 -6.67 -37.52 -7.26
C TYR A 493 -5.53 -38.47 -7.56
N GLU A 494 -4.93 -38.42 -8.76
CA GLU A 494 -3.72 -39.18 -9.09
C GLU A 494 -2.51 -38.47 -8.45
N TYR A 495 -1.66 -39.22 -7.74
CA TYR A 495 -0.48 -38.71 -7.06
C TYR A 495 0.52 -38.08 -8.06
N ILE A 496 1.01 -36.91 -7.72
CA ILE A 496 2.09 -36.23 -8.45
C ILE A 496 3.38 -36.33 -7.63
N GLU A 497 4.35 -37.04 -8.18
CA GLU A 497 5.67 -37.13 -7.59
C GLU A 497 6.35 -35.75 -7.64
N ALA A 498 6.77 -35.27 -6.47
CA ALA A 498 7.40 -33.98 -6.33
C ALA A 498 8.93 -34.14 -6.40
N GLU A 499 9.54 -33.57 -7.42
CA GLU A 499 10.99 -33.41 -7.48
C GLU A 499 11.43 -32.33 -6.48
N ASP A 500 12.40 -32.66 -5.62
CA ASP A 500 12.83 -31.76 -4.55
C ASP A 500 13.61 -30.56 -5.15
N ILE A 501 12.95 -29.42 -5.29
CA ILE A 501 13.60 -28.16 -5.68
C ILE A 501 14.12 -27.46 -4.43
N LYS A 502 15.42 -27.50 -4.21
CA LYS A 502 16.08 -26.73 -3.15
C LYS A 502 16.40 -25.32 -3.66
N ILE A 503 15.53 -24.34 -3.32
CA ILE A 503 15.88 -22.93 -3.52
C ILE A 503 16.95 -22.58 -2.48
N LYS A 504 18.17 -22.31 -2.93
CA LYS A 504 19.24 -21.80 -2.06
C LYS A 504 18.94 -20.34 -1.73
N VAL A 505 18.50 -20.08 -0.51
CA VAL A 505 18.42 -18.71 0.02
C VAL A 505 19.83 -18.29 0.42
N LYS A 506 20.24 -17.08 0.04
CA LYS A 506 21.51 -16.51 0.57
C LYS A 506 21.37 -16.42 2.08
N GLU A 507 22.27 -17.04 2.81
CA GLU A 507 22.36 -16.85 4.27
C GLU A 507 22.64 -15.38 4.56
N SER A 508 21.97 -14.83 5.57
CA SER A 508 22.28 -13.48 6.04
C SER A 508 23.73 -13.51 6.53
N SER A 509 24.60 -12.73 5.93
CA SER A 509 25.89 -12.41 6.57
C SER A 509 25.50 -11.69 7.88
N ALA A 510 25.69 -12.36 9.00
CA ALA A 510 25.56 -11.75 10.32
C ALA A 510 26.42 -10.49 10.40
N PHE A 511 25.76 -9.33 10.60
CA PHE A 511 26.40 -8.10 11.03
C PHE A 511 26.36 -8.02 12.54
#